data_eeef537b612b7e83351ecd59c9093bb2
#
_entry.id   eeef537b612b7e83351ecd59c9093bb2
#
_cell.length_a   1.000
_cell.length_b   1.000
_cell.length_c   1.000
_cell.angle_alpha   90.00
_cell.angle_beta   90.00
_cell.angle_gamma   90.00
#
_symmetry.space_group_name_H-M   'P 1'
#
loop_
_entity.id
_entity.type
_entity.pdbx_description
1 polymer ?
#
loop_
_entity_poly.entity_id
_entity_poly.type
_entity_poly.pdbx_seq_one_letter_code
_entity_poly.pdbx_strand_id
1 'polypeptide(L)'
;KVRNMPLLVNGAIKVFRLDDDYREQILYFLERGDTCAMTLNCCVTNSQSEIKAVAEFDSELILIPAEKMEEFLKFKSWRRFVFDSYNNRFSELLEVVDSLAFMKLDERLFKYLHDKALVNSNILIEITHNEIAMEMNTSRVVISRVLKKLELEAKIKLHRNKIEVLEL
;
A
#
# COMPACT_ATOMS: atom_id res chain seq x y z
N LYS A 1 -27.52 -7.06 -1.44
CA LYS A 1 -27.17 -7.12 -0.02
C LYS A 1 -26.34 -8.37 0.23
N VAL A 2 -25.26 -8.23 0.96
CA VAL A 2 -24.40 -9.33 1.37
C VAL A 2 -25.06 -10.07 2.54
N ARG A 3 -25.17 -11.38 2.41
CA ARG A 3 -25.81 -12.23 3.44
C ARG A 3 -24.81 -13.09 4.22
N ASN A 4 -23.65 -13.32 3.65
CA ASN A 4 -22.63 -14.17 4.23
C ASN A 4 -21.25 -13.50 4.12
N MET A 5 -20.45 -13.69 5.14
CA MET A 5 -19.02 -13.33 5.12
C MET A 5 -18.23 -14.57 4.69
N PRO A 6 -17.40 -14.48 3.65
CA PRO A 6 -16.52 -15.58 3.24
C PRO A 6 -15.27 -15.62 4.11
N LEU A 7 -14.86 -16.82 4.51
CA LEU A 7 -13.54 -17.13 5.06
C LEU A 7 -12.88 -18.14 4.12
N LEU A 8 -11.73 -17.80 3.55
CA LEU A 8 -11.03 -18.66 2.61
C LEU A 8 -10.24 -19.73 3.34
N VAL A 9 -10.59 -21.00 3.09
CA VAL A 9 -9.92 -22.17 3.67
C VAL A 9 -8.78 -22.64 2.79
N ASN A 10 -9.00 -22.62 1.47
CA ASN A 10 -8.02 -23.01 0.47
C ASN A 10 -8.31 -22.31 -0.86
N GLY A 11 -7.28 -22.08 -1.66
CA GLY A 11 -7.40 -21.40 -2.94
C GLY A 11 -6.91 -19.96 -2.93
N ALA A 12 -7.31 -19.17 -3.93
CA ALA A 12 -7.09 -17.74 -4.01
C ALA A 12 -8.27 -17.04 -4.68
N ILE A 13 -8.64 -15.86 -4.17
CA ILE A 13 -9.74 -15.06 -4.70
C ILE A 13 -9.25 -13.67 -5.03
N LYS A 14 -9.40 -13.28 -6.30
CA LYS A 14 -9.18 -11.92 -6.76
C LYS A 14 -10.36 -11.04 -6.34
N VAL A 15 -10.08 -9.95 -5.63
CA VAL A 15 -11.07 -8.92 -5.26
C VAL A 15 -10.81 -7.68 -6.08
N PHE A 16 -11.81 -7.18 -6.78
CA PHE A 16 -11.69 -6.04 -7.68
C PHE A 16 -12.96 -5.20 -7.69
N ARG A 17 -12.88 -4.00 -8.22
CA ARG A 17 -14.02 -3.16 -8.58
C ARG A 17 -13.95 -2.82 -10.07
N LEU A 18 -15.08 -2.44 -10.63
CA LEU A 18 -15.10 -1.90 -11.99
C LEU A 18 -15.04 -0.37 -11.91
N ASP A 19 -14.23 0.23 -12.79
CA ASP A 19 -14.27 1.67 -13.01
C ASP A 19 -15.48 2.07 -13.89
N ASP A 20 -15.60 3.35 -14.18
CA ASP A 20 -16.70 3.89 -15.00
C ASP A 20 -16.69 3.35 -16.43
N ASP A 21 -15.53 2.88 -16.92
CA ASP A 21 -15.35 2.25 -18.25
C ASP A 21 -15.48 0.72 -18.20
N TYR A 22 -15.95 0.15 -17.09
CA TYR A 22 -16.08 -1.31 -16.84
C TYR A 22 -14.74 -2.07 -16.87
N ARG A 23 -13.60 -1.40 -16.65
CA ARG A 23 -12.31 -2.06 -16.51
C ARG A 23 -12.11 -2.53 -15.08
N GLU A 24 -11.52 -3.71 -14.93
CA GLU A 24 -11.21 -4.28 -13.62
C GLU A 24 -10.05 -3.52 -12.96
N GLN A 25 -10.33 -2.96 -11.80
CA GLN A 25 -9.32 -2.46 -10.88
C GLN A 25 -9.14 -3.47 -9.75
N ILE A 26 -8.06 -4.24 -9.80
CA ILE A 26 -7.73 -5.20 -8.75
C ILE A 26 -7.41 -4.41 -7.47
N LEU A 27 -8.04 -4.82 -6.38
CA LEU A 27 -7.83 -4.23 -5.07
C LEU A 27 -6.82 -5.06 -4.26
N TYR A 28 -7.07 -6.38 -4.18
CA TYR A 28 -6.20 -7.33 -3.48
C TYR A 28 -6.60 -8.77 -3.82
N PHE A 29 -5.77 -9.70 -3.37
CA PHE A 29 -6.08 -11.13 -3.37
C PHE A 29 -6.36 -11.60 -1.93
N LEU A 30 -7.29 -12.53 -1.78
CA LEU A 30 -7.50 -13.26 -0.54
C LEU A 30 -6.72 -14.56 -0.63
N GLU A 31 -6.01 -14.88 0.44
CA GLU A 31 -5.26 -16.10 0.62
C GLU A 31 -5.86 -16.95 1.75
N ARG A 32 -5.32 -18.13 1.98
CA ARG A 32 -5.78 -19.03 3.03
C ARG A 32 -5.79 -18.34 4.40
N GLY A 33 -6.95 -18.37 5.07
CA GLY A 33 -7.17 -17.75 6.37
C GLY A 33 -7.71 -16.33 6.29
N ASP A 34 -7.78 -15.74 5.08
CA ASP A 34 -8.28 -14.39 4.90
C ASP A 34 -9.80 -14.32 4.82
N THR A 35 -10.31 -13.14 5.12
CA THR A 35 -11.66 -12.71 4.82
C THR A 35 -11.67 -11.42 4.04
N CYS A 36 -12.75 -11.16 3.34
CA CYS A 36 -12.93 -9.90 2.64
C CYS A 36 -13.44 -8.81 3.61
N ALA A 37 -12.56 -7.86 3.98
CA ALA A 37 -12.90 -6.75 4.87
C ALA A 37 -14.08 -5.91 4.35
N MET A 38 -14.19 -5.70 3.04
CA MET A 38 -15.32 -4.98 2.42
C MET A 38 -16.62 -5.75 2.59
N THR A 39 -16.60 -7.07 2.39
CA THR A 39 -17.77 -7.94 2.62
C THR A 39 -18.17 -7.94 4.09
N LEU A 40 -17.20 -7.99 5.00
CA LEU A 40 -17.43 -7.90 6.44
C LEU A 40 -18.14 -6.59 6.81
N ASN A 41 -17.67 -5.45 6.28
CA ASN A 41 -18.34 -4.16 6.47
C ASN A 41 -19.78 -4.19 5.94
N CYS A 42 -20.02 -4.74 4.74
CA CYS A 42 -21.36 -4.85 4.18
C CYS A 42 -22.29 -5.73 5.03
N CYS A 43 -21.77 -6.78 5.66
CA CYS A 43 -22.56 -7.62 6.58
C CYS A 43 -22.99 -6.84 7.83
N VAL A 44 -22.09 -6.02 8.40
CA VAL A 44 -22.37 -5.23 9.61
C VAL A 44 -23.32 -4.06 9.31
N THR A 45 -23.07 -3.33 8.21
CA THR A 45 -23.83 -2.11 7.86
C THR A 45 -25.08 -2.39 7.03
N ASN A 46 -25.32 -3.65 6.64
CA ASN A 46 -26.40 -4.05 5.74
C ASN A 46 -26.42 -3.29 4.41
N SER A 47 -25.24 -2.92 3.90
CA SER A 47 -25.04 -2.16 2.67
C SER A 47 -24.86 -3.07 1.44
N GLN A 48 -24.85 -2.46 0.25
CA GLN A 48 -24.48 -3.17 -0.98
C GLN A 48 -22.96 -3.23 -1.12
N SER A 49 -22.48 -4.31 -1.72
CA SER A 49 -21.07 -4.43 -2.07
C SER A 49 -20.76 -3.66 -3.36
N GLU A 50 -19.72 -2.85 -3.35
CA GLU A 50 -19.17 -2.15 -4.53
C GLU A 50 -18.05 -2.94 -5.19
N ILE A 51 -17.70 -4.09 -4.63
CA ILE A 51 -16.64 -4.95 -5.14
C ILE A 51 -17.20 -6.22 -5.75
N LYS A 52 -16.40 -6.83 -6.61
CA LYS A 52 -16.57 -8.17 -7.15
C LYS A 52 -15.43 -9.07 -6.67
N ALA A 53 -15.71 -10.37 -6.61
CA ALA A 53 -14.72 -11.37 -6.23
C ALA A 53 -14.83 -12.57 -7.17
N VAL A 54 -13.70 -13.07 -7.66
CA VAL A 54 -13.61 -14.22 -8.55
C VAL A 54 -12.50 -15.14 -8.06
N ALA A 55 -12.78 -16.44 -7.99
CA ALA A 55 -11.78 -17.44 -7.67
C ALA A 55 -10.79 -17.59 -8.86
N GLU A 56 -9.49 -17.49 -8.58
CA GLU A 56 -8.45 -17.69 -9.59
C GLU A 56 -8.29 -19.16 -9.97
N PHE A 57 -8.59 -20.05 -9.02
CA PHE A 57 -8.62 -21.51 -9.19
C PHE A 57 -9.57 -22.12 -8.17
N ASP A 58 -9.73 -23.43 -8.16
CA ASP A 58 -10.61 -24.15 -7.24
C ASP A 58 -10.37 -23.71 -5.80
N SER A 59 -11.39 -23.20 -5.16
CA SER A 59 -11.30 -22.55 -3.85
C SER A 59 -12.36 -23.06 -2.90
N GLU A 60 -11.99 -23.24 -1.64
CA GLU A 60 -12.88 -23.70 -0.56
C GLU A 60 -13.13 -22.56 0.42
N LEU A 61 -14.42 -22.29 0.69
CA LEU A 61 -14.89 -21.20 1.53
C LEU A 61 -15.80 -21.68 2.65
N ILE A 62 -15.60 -21.13 3.84
CA ILE A 62 -16.63 -21.17 4.89
C ILE A 62 -17.46 -19.88 4.74
N LEU A 63 -18.77 -20.03 4.61
CA LEU A 63 -19.69 -18.90 4.56
C LEU A 63 -20.35 -18.70 5.92
N ILE A 64 -20.05 -17.60 6.57
CA ILE A 64 -20.58 -17.24 7.89
C ILE A 64 -21.77 -16.30 7.68
N PRO A 65 -22.98 -16.68 8.13
CA PRO A 65 -24.16 -15.81 8.03
C PRO A 65 -23.93 -14.46 8.73
N ALA A 66 -24.33 -13.36 8.08
CA ALA A 66 -24.19 -12.01 8.62
C ALA A 66 -24.85 -11.85 10.00
N GLU A 67 -25.95 -12.54 10.23
CA GLU A 67 -26.68 -12.57 11.50
C GLU A 67 -25.85 -13.12 12.68
N LYS A 68 -24.83 -13.95 12.39
CA LYS A 68 -23.93 -14.51 13.40
C LYS A 68 -22.78 -13.58 13.76
N MET A 69 -22.56 -12.53 13.00
CA MET A 69 -21.42 -11.64 13.20
C MET A 69 -21.42 -10.97 14.58
N GLU A 70 -22.58 -10.47 15.04
CA GLU A 70 -22.72 -9.85 16.37
C GLU A 70 -22.50 -10.87 17.50
N GLU A 71 -22.99 -12.09 17.33
CA GLU A 71 -22.79 -13.17 18.28
C GLU A 71 -21.29 -13.50 18.42
N PHE A 72 -20.57 -13.55 17.32
CA PHE A 72 -19.12 -13.86 17.30
C PHE A 72 -18.27 -12.74 17.91
N LEU A 73 -18.74 -11.49 17.91
CA LEU A 73 -18.05 -10.39 18.58
C LEU A 73 -17.84 -10.60 20.10
N LYS A 74 -18.57 -11.52 20.73
CA LYS A 74 -18.34 -11.91 22.13
C LYS A 74 -16.98 -12.60 22.31
N PHE A 75 -16.45 -13.26 21.30
CA PHE A 75 -15.18 -13.97 21.36
C PHE A 75 -13.97 -13.06 21.07
N LYS A 76 -13.01 -13.04 21.97
CA LYS A 76 -11.80 -12.22 21.83
C LYS A 76 -11.01 -12.57 20.57
N SER A 77 -10.92 -13.87 20.23
CA SER A 77 -10.24 -14.35 19.02
C SER A 77 -10.88 -13.82 17.75
N TRP A 78 -12.22 -13.79 17.70
CA TRP A 78 -12.95 -13.25 16.57
C TRP A 78 -12.72 -11.75 16.41
N ARG A 79 -12.83 -10.97 17.49
CA ARG A 79 -12.54 -9.54 17.45
C ARG A 79 -11.14 -9.26 16.92
N ARG A 80 -10.14 -10.01 17.45
CA ARG A 80 -8.77 -9.87 16.98
C ARG A 80 -8.64 -10.18 15.49
N PHE A 81 -9.19 -11.30 15.03
CA PHE A 81 -9.21 -11.67 13.61
C PHE A 81 -9.79 -10.56 12.71
N VAL A 82 -10.91 -9.96 13.13
CA VAL A 82 -11.55 -8.85 12.41
C VAL A 82 -10.59 -7.64 12.32
N PHE A 83 -10.03 -7.24 13.46
CA PHE A 83 -9.09 -6.11 13.49
C PHE A 83 -7.81 -6.37 12.70
N ASP A 84 -7.24 -7.57 12.80
CA ASP A 84 -6.06 -7.95 12.03
C ASP A 84 -6.37 -7.93 10.52
N SER A 85 -7.54 -8.41 10.10
CA SER A 85 -7.98 -8.35 8.70
C SER A 85 -8.08 -6.91 8.16
N TYR A 86 -8.63 -5.98 8.94
CA TYR A 86 -8.68 -4.57 8.56
C TYR A 86 -7.29 -3.93 8.56
N ASN A 87 -6.47 -4.22 9.56
CA ASN A 87 -5.13 -3.67 9.68
C ASN A 87 -4.24 -4.10 8.49
N ASN A 88 -4.32 -5.36 8.08
CA ASN A 88 -3.59 -5.86 6.92
C ASN A 88 -4.00 -5.10 5.65
N ARG A 89 -5.31 -4.93 5.40
CA ARG A 89 -5.81 -4.18 4.23
C ARG A 89 -5.42 -2.70 4.28
N PHE A 90 -5.44 -2.10 5.47
CA PHE A 90 -5.00 -0.71 5.65
C PHE A 90 -3.50 -0.56 5.37
N SER A 91 -2.67 -1.50 5.84
CA SER A 91 -1.23 -1.50 5.56
C SER A 91 -0.94 -1.65 4.07
N GLU A 92 -1.61 -2.57 3.37
CA GLU A 92 -1.49 -2.71 1.92
C GLU A 92 -1.89 -1.42 1.18
N LEU A 93 -2.98 -0.77 1.60
CA LEU A 93 -3.40 0.51 1.03
C LEU A 93 -2.33 1.60 1.24
N LEU A 94 -1.73 1.68 2.42
CA LEU A 94 -0.64 2.62 2.70
C LEU A 94 0.58 2.35 1.82
N GLU A 95 0.92 1.07 1.59
CA GLU A 95 2.02 0.71 0.67
C GLU A 95 1.73 1.18 -0.77
N VAL A 96 0.50 1.04 -1.24
CA VAL A 96 0.11 1.54 -2.56
C VAL A 96 0.19 3.07 -2.62
N VAL A 97 -0.32 3.77 -1.61
CA VAL A 97 -0.24 5.24 -1.52
C VAL A 97 1.21 5.70 -1.47
N ASP A 98 2.04 5.05 -0.65
CA ASP A 98 3.47 5.32 -0.58
C ASP A 98 4.13 5.09 -1.95
N SER A 99 3.85 3.98 -2.61
CA SER A 99 4.36 3.68 -3.95
C SER A 99 4.01 4.78 -4.97
N LEU A 100 2.75 5.18 -5.02
CA LEU A 100 2.29 6.24 -5.94
C LEU A 100 2.90 7.61 -5.62
N ALA A 101 3.07 7.93 -4.35
CA ALA A 101 3.70 9.18 -3.90
C ALA A 101 5.21 9.19 -4.22
N PHE A 102 5.89 8.06 -3.99
CA PHE A 102 7.33 7.94 -4.15
C PHE A 102 7.79 7.85 -5.61
N MET A 103 7.04 7.21 -6.51
CA MET A 103 7.42 7.14 -7.93
C MET A 103 7.63 8.53 -8.56
N LYS A 104 6.81 9.52 -8.18
CA LYS A 104 6.98 10.90 -8.67
C LYS A 104 8.04 11.69 -7.89
N LEU A 105 8.25 11.38 -6.64
CA LEU A 105 9.22 12.08 -5.79
C LEU A 105 10.64 11.62 -6.05
N ASP A 106 10.87 10.34 -6.36
CA ASP A 106 12.19 9.79 -6.70
C ASP A 106 12.77 10.50 -7.92
N GLU A 107 11.97 10.55 -9.01
CA GLU A 107 12.39 11.20 -10.25
C GLU A 107 12.65 12.69 -10.03
N ARG A 108 11.79 13.36 -9.27
CA ARG A 108 11.93 14.79 -8.94
C ARG A 108 13.17 15.03 -8.07
N LEU A 109 13.39 14.19 -7.07
CA LEU A 109 14.53 14.31 -6.16
C LEU A 109 15.84 14.03 -6.91
N PHE A 110 15.88 12.98 -7.73
CA PHE A 110 17.06 12.68 -8.53
C PHE A 110 17.38 13.83 -9.50
N LYS A 111 16.38 14.32 -10.23
CA LYS A 111 16.53 15.49 -11.11
C LYS A 111 17.06 16.72 -10.35
N TYR A 112 16.48 17.01 -9.18
CA TYR A 112 16.93 18.12 -8.32
C TYR A 112 18.42 17.99 -7.96
N LEU A 113 18.86 16.80 -7.53
CA LEU A 113 20.25 16.55 -7.18
C LEU A 113 21.19 16.65 -8.39
N HIS A 114 20.75 16.07 -9.52
CA HIS A 114 21.47 16.13 -10.79
C HIS A 114 21.65 17.59 -11.27
N ASP A 115 20.56 18.37 -11.32
CA ASP A 115 20.61 19.77 -11.74
C ASP A 115 21.49 20.59 -10.79
N LYS A 116 21.44 20.33 -9.47
CA LYS A 116 22.28 21.00 -8.48
C LYS A 116 23.77 20.66 -8.65
N ALA A 117 24.08 19.41 -8.99
CA ALA A 117 25.45 18.97 -9.30
C ALA A 117 26.00 19.66 -10.55
N LEU A 118 25.18 19.78 -11.61
CA LEU A 118 25.56 20.48 -12.84
C LEU A 118 25.82 21.98 -12.60
N VAL A 119 24.92 22.67 -11.90
CA VAL A 119 25.05 24.10 -11.61
C VAL A 119 26.32 24.38 -10.79
N ASN A 120 26.62 23.53 -9.81
CA ASN A 120 27.79 23.69 -8.96
C ASN A 120 29.09 23.16 -9.61
N SER A 121 28.99 22.53 -10.79
CA SER A 121 30.11 21.82 -11.42
C SER A 121 30.81 20.85 -10.44
N ASN A 122 30.05 20.26 -9.53
CA ASN A 122 30.55 19.38 -8.49
C ASN A 122 29.51 18.27 -8.21
N ILE A 123 29.94 17.01 -8.37
CA ILE A 123 29.10 15.84 -8.11
C ILE A 123 28.81 15.64 -6.61
N LEU A 124 29.61 16.25 -5.72
CA LEU A 124 29.45 16.15 -4.28
C LEU A 124 28.69 17.37 -3.77
N ILE A 125 27.42 17.16 -3.43
CA ILE A 125 26.50 18.21 -2.95
C ILE A 125 26.49 18.23 -1.43
N GLU A 126 26.85 19.36 -0.84
CA GLU A 126 26.74 19.58 0.61
C GLU A 126 25.30 20.00 0.93
N ILE A 127 24.49 19.04 1.38
CA ILE A 127 23.08 19.26 1.72
C ILE A 127 22.61 18.22 2.74
N THR A 128 21.75 18.64 3.63
CA THR A 128 21.12 17.76 4.62
C THR A 128 19.75 17.26 4.15
N HIS A 129 19.31 16.13 4.69
CA HIS A 129 17.96 15.60 4.41
C HIS A 129 16.84 16.57 4.84
N ASN A 130 17.08 17.43 5.84
CA ASN A 130 16.11 18.44 6.25
C ASN A 130 15.97 19.57 5.21
N GLU A 131 17.08 20.06 4.68
CA GLU A 131 17.09 21.09 3.64
C GLU A 131 16.39 20.57 2.37
N ILE A 132 16.71 19.35 1.94
CA ILE A 132 16.01 18.72 0.81
C ILE A 132 14.51 18.61 1.09
N ALA A 133 14.13 18.21 2.31
CA ALA A 133 12.73 18.07 2.70
C ALA A 133 11.97 19.40 2.61
N MET A 134 12.60 20.49 3.02
CA MET A 134 12.03 21.85 2.90
C MET A 134 11.89 22.24 1.41
N GLU A 135 12.95 22.08 0.61
CA GLU A 135 12.94 22.45 -0.81
C GLU A 135 11.95 21.61 -1.64
N MET A 136 11.78 20.33 -1.27
CA MET A 136 10.84 19.40 -1.94
C MET A 136 9.42 19.44 -1.36
N ASN A 137 9.18 20.27 -0.34
CA ASN A 137 7.90 20.39 0.38
C ASN A 137 7.36 19.04 0.89
N THR A 138 8.22 18.29 1.60
CA THR A 138 7.91 16.97 2.15
C THR A 138 8.60 16.76 3.51
N SER A 139 8.44 15.58 4.12
CA SER A 139 9.08 15.29 5.40
C SER A 139 10.50 14.73 5.23
N ARG A 140 11.35 14.98 6.25
CA ARG A 140 12.70 14.38 6.32
C ARG A 140 12.67 12.85 6.23
N VAL A 141 11.66 12.22 6.83
CA VAL A 141 11.53 10.75 6.83
C VAL A 141 11.33 10.24 5.42
N VAL A 142 10.48 10.90 4.65
CA VAL A 142 10.21 10.58 3.25
C VAL A 142 11.48 10.75 2.41
N ILE A 143 12.18 11.90 2.53
CA ILE A 143 13.45 12.12 1.81
C ILE A 143 14.48 11.05 2.15
N SER A 144 14.61 10.68 3.43
CA SER A 144 15.57 9.65 3.83
C SER A 144 15.30 8.29 3.20
N ARG A 145 14.03 7.92 3.00
CA ARG A 145 13.63 6.68 2.30
C ARG A 145 13.96 6.75 0.82
N VAL A 146 13.60 7.86 0.17
CA VAL A 146 13.85 8.04 -1.27
C VAL A 146 15.35 8.06 -1.56
N LEU A 147 16.14 8.77 -0.77
CA LEU A 147 17.60 8.78 -0.92
C LEU A 147 18.22 7.39 -0.77
N LYS A 148 17.75 6.58 0.20
CA LYS A 148 18.20 5.19 0.33
C LYS A 148 17.87 4.35 -0.90
N LYS A 149 16.69 4.56 -1.50
CA LYS A 149 16.30 3.88 -2.73
C LYS A 149 17.21 4.28 -3.89
N LEU A 150 17.46 5.58 -4.09
CA LEU A 150 18.38 6.07 -5.13
C LEU A 150 19.82 5.55 -4.93
N GLU A 151 20.25 5.39 -3.68
CA GLU A 151 21.55 4.78 -3.37
C GLU A 151 21.60 3.29 -3.73
N LEU A 152 20.53 2.53 -3.45
CA LEU A 152 20.40 1.13 -3.87
C LEU A 152 20.36 0.97 -5.39
N GLU A 153 19.81 1.95 -6.11
CA GLU A 153 19.79 2.02 -7.58
C GLU A 153 21.14 2.49 -8.15
N ALA A 154 22.15 2.71 -7.30
CA ALA A 154 23.49 3.22 -7.67
C ALA A 154 23.48 4.58 -8.41
N LYS A 155 22.44 5.37 -8.28
CA LYS A 155 22.33 6.72 -8.85
C LYS A 155 23.06 7.78 -8.03
N ILE A 156 23.14 7.57 -6.71
CA ILE A 156 23.79 8.45 -5.76
C ILE A 156 24.56 7.63 -4.73
N LYS A 157 25.42 8.30 -3.96
CA LYS A 157 26.06 7.75 -2.78
C LYS A 157 25.90 8.71 -1.61
N LEU A 158 25.47 8.19 -0.45
CA LEU A 158 25.22 8.97 0.74
C LEU A 158 26.47 9.07 1.60
N HIS A 159 26.81 10.29 2.01
CA HIS A 159 27.87 10.60 2.96
C HIS A 159 27.30 11.42 4.12
N ARG A 160 28.08 11.66 5.15
CA ARG A 160 27.65 12.51 6.28
C ARG A 160 27.46 13.96 5.81
N ASN A 161 26.22 14.43 5.75
CA ASN A 161 25.79 15.76 5.26
C ASN A 161 26.21 16.08 3.82
N LYS A 162 26.45 15.07 3.00
CA LYS A 162 26.80 15.22 1.59
C LYS A 162 26.18 14.10 0.76
N ILE A 163 25.84 14.39 -0.47
CA ILE A 163 25.31 13.44 -1.43
C ILE A 163 26.17 13.51 -2.69
N GLU A 164 26.67 12.39 -3.13
CA GLU A 164 27.43 12.24 -4.37
C GLU A 164 26.50 11.72 -5.47
N VAL A 165 26.41 12.45 -6.57
CA VAL A 165 25.63 12.05 -7.75
C VAL A 165 26.52 11.23 -8.66
N LEU A 166 26.12 9.98 -8.96
CA LEU A 166 26.94 9.04 -9.73
C LEU A 166 26.58 9.02 -11.22
N GLU A 167 25.36 9.43 -11.57
CA GLU A 167 24.88 9.56 -12.94
C GLU A 167 24.70 11.05 -13.26
N LEU A 168 25.52 11.60 -14.15
CA LEU A 168 25.42 12.95 -14.69
C LEU A 168 25.03 12.92 -16.17
#